data_aa85f56b7ca9e94b8f4e2071f85b9551
#
_entry.id   aa85f56b7ca9e94b8f4e2071f85b9551
#
_cell.length_a   1.000
_cell.length_b   1.000
_cell.length_c   1.000
_cell.angle_alpha   90.00
_cell.angle_beta   90.00
_cell.angle_gamma   90.00
#
_symmetry.space_group_name_H-M   'P 1'
#
loop_
_entity.id
_entity.type
_entity.pdbx_description
1 polymer ?
#
loop_
_entity_poly.entity_id
_entity_poly.type
_entity_poly.pdbx_seq_one_letter_code
_entity_poly.pdbx_strand_id
1 'polypeptide(L)'
;LGSWRNRDEITNTEALINAIENPTFTILGHPTGRILQGREGFPVDMHAVLRRMGELNSDGELKAVEINASPYRLDLDWRLCKYARDQGVPVCINPDAHDTDGLQDVWFGIQMARKGWLEAKDVLNTRTGIEIEELFCR
;
A
#
# COMPACT_ATOMS: atom_id res chain seq x y z
N LEU A 1 -5.84 -12.51 10.40
CA LEU A 1 -4.70 -12.75 9.48
C LEU A 1 -4.36 -14.25 9.28
N GLY A 2 -4.73 -15.14 10.23
CA GLY A 2 -4.50 -16.59 10.08
C GLY A 2 -5.26 -17.22 8.88
N SER A 3 -6.43 -16.71 8.54
CA SER A 3 -7.25 -17.27 7.46
C SER A 3 -6.69 -17.00 6.06
N TRP A 4 -6.06 -15.85 5.81
CA TRP A 4 -5.49 -15.47 4.51
C TRP A 4 -4.35 -16.36 4.04
N ARG A 5 -3.57 -16.93 4.96
CA ARG A 5 -2.41 -17.78 4.66
C ARG A 5 -2.78 -19.19 4.25
N ASN A 6 -3.95 -19.65 4.70
CA ASN A 6 -4.47 -20.98 4.39
C ASN A 6 -5.28 -21.00 3.10
N ARG A 7 -5.41 -19.84 2.43
CA ARG A 7 -6.07 -19.71 1.12
C ARG A 7 -5.04 -19.72 0.01
N ASP A 8 -5.46 -20.10 -1.17
CA ASP A 8 -4.64 -19.97 -2.38
C ASP A 8 -4.56 -18.51 -2.86
N GLU A 9 -3.66 -18.26 -3.79
CA GLU A 9 -3.41 -16.94 -4.36
C GLU A 9 -4.65 -16.36 -5.05
N ILE A 10 -5.39 -17.17 -5.78
CA ILE A 10 -6.59 -16.74 -6.51
C ILE A 10 -7.63 -16.23 -5.52
N THR A 11 -7.97 -17.04 -4.51
CA THR A 11 -8.95 -16.69 -3.48
C THR A 11 -8.58 -15.42 -2.72
N ASN A 12 -7.30 -15.24 -2.37
CA ASN A 12 -6.83 -14.03 -1.69
C ASN A 12 -6.87 -12.81 -2.60
N THR A 13 -6.49 -12.97 -3.87
CA THR A 13 -6.51 -11.88 -4.85
C THR A 13 -7.95 -11.41 -5.10
N GLU A 14 -8.89 -12.31 -5.32
CA GLU A 14 -10.31 -11.97 -5.46
C GLU A 14 -10.88 -11.27 -4.22
N ALA A 15 -10.53 -11.75 -3.03
CA ALA A 15 -10.98 -11.15 -1.78
C ALA A 15 -10.43 -9.73 -1.58
N LEU A 16 -9.17 -9.46 -1.97
CA LEU A 16 -8.63 -8.10 -1.95
C LEU A 16 -9.28 -7.21 -3.01
N ILE A 17 -9.49 -7.71 -4.23
CA ILE A 17 -10.17 -6.96 -5.29
C ILE A 17 -11.58 -6.57 -4.82
N ASN A 18 -12.35 -7.50 -4.29
CA ASN A 18 -13.67 -7.21 -3.74
C ASN A 18 -13.63 -6.17 -2.60
N ALA A 19 -12.59 -6.18 -1.77
CA ALA A 19 -12.42 -5.19 -0.70
C ALA A 19 -12.12 -3.80 -1.25
N ILE A 20 -11.19 -3.67 -2.19
CA ILE A 20 -10.82 -2.37 -2.77
C ILE A 20 -11.91 -1.77 -3.65
N GLU A 21 -12.82 -2.57 -4.19
CA GLU A 21 -14.01 -2.11 -4.93
C GLU A 21 -15.07 -1.48 -4.03
N ASN A 22 -14.98 -1.67 -2.72
CA ASN A 22 -15.86 -0.97 -1.79
C ASN A 22 -15.55 0.54 -1.84
N PRO A 23 -16.55 1.41 -2.08
CA PRO A 23 -16.33 2.84 -2.19
C PRO A 23 -15.82 3.50 -0.90
N THR A 24 -16.01 2.89 0.27
CA THR A 24 -15.48 3.38 1.54
C THR A 24 -14.03 2.95 1.81
N PHE A 25 -13.51 2.04 1.01
CA PHE A 25 -12.12 1.59 1.10
C PHE A 25 -11.21 2.61 0.41
N THR A 26 -10.16 3.05 1.07
CA THR A 26 -9.25 4.07 0.53
C THR A 26 -7.80 3.59 0.48
N ILE A 27 -7.26 3.04 1.56
CA ILE A 27 -5.84 2.67 1.68
C ILE A 27 -5.70 1.19 2.01
N LEU A 28 -4.94 0.47 1.19
CA LEU A 28 -4.55 -0.91 1.45
C LEU A 28 -3.30 -0.94 2.33
N GLY A 29 -3.49 -1.18 3.62
CA GLY A 29 -2.41 -1.24 4.62
C GLY A 29 -1.66 -2.56 4.59
N HIS A 30 -0.32 -2.55 4.77
CA HIS A 30 0.58 -3.72 4.78
C HIS A 30 0.09 -4.86 3.86
N PRO A 31 0.08 -4.65 2.54
CA PRO A 31 -0.74 -5.37 1.57
C PRO A 31 -0.50 -6.88 1.48
N THR A 32 0.67 -7.37 1.89
CA THR A 32 0.97 -8.81 1.90
C THR A 32 0.98 -9.41 3.30
N GLY A 33 0.98 -8.58 4.33
CA GLY A 33 1.05 -9.01 5.72
C GLY A 33 2.33 -9.76 6.07
N ARG A 34 3.42 -9.58 5.30
CA ARG A 34 4.72 -10.18 5.58
C ARG A 34 5.33 -9.63 6.88
N ILE A 35 6.17 -10.43 7.50
CA ILE A 35 7.09 -10.01 8.57
C ILE A 35 8.47 -10.53 8.20
N LEU A 36 9.41 -9.64 7.94
CA LEU A 36 10.79 -9.97 7.59
C LEU A 36 11.42 -10.83 8.71
N GLN A 37 12.16 -11.86 8.32
CA GLN A 37 12.77 -12.85 9.22
C GLN A 37 11.78 -13.62 10.12
N GLY A 38 10.48 -13.42 9.93
CA GLY A 38 9.46 -14.10 10.75
C GLY A 38 8.49 -14.92 9.91
N ARG A 39 7.95 -14.33 8.87
CA ARG A 39 6.94 -15.00 8.03
C ARG A 39 6.82 -14.38 6.66
N GLU A 40 6.63 -15.21 5.66
CA GLU A 40 6.29 -14.78 4.30
C GLU A 40 4.93 -14.05 4.27
N GLY A 41 4.74 -13.23 3.26
CA GLY A 41 3.42 -12.68 2.94
C GLY A 41 2.42 -13.79 2.60
N PHE A 42 1.13 -13.51 2.74
CA PHE A 42 0.14 -14.44 2.21
C PHE A 42 0.17 -14.43 0.67
N PRO A 43 -0.15 -15.56 0.02
CA PRO A 43 -0.13 -15.64 -1.44
C PRO A 43 -1.19 -14.71 -2.02
N VAL A 44 -0.78 -13.81 -2.93
CA VAL A 44 -1.64 -12.82 -3.59
C VAL A 44 -0.96 -12.28 -4.85
N ASP A 45 -1.70 -12.14 -5.94
CA ASP A 45 -1.25 -11.43 -7.14
C ASP A 45 -1.38 -9.91 -6.93
N MET A 46 -0.33 -9.30 -6.37
CA MET A 46 -0.30 -7.86 -6.15
C MET A 46 -0.32 -7.04 -7.44
N HIS A 47 0.11 -7.59 -8.58
CA HIS A 47 0.00 -6.88 -9.85
C HIS A 47 -1.47 -6.75 -10.28
N ALA A 48 -2.27 -7.80 -10.12
CA ALA A 48 -3.71 -7.73 -10.39
C ALA A 48 -4.42 -6.74 -9.45
N VAL A 49 -4.08 -6.75 -8.16
CA VAL A 49 -4.65 -5.82 -7.17
C VAL A 49 -4.31 -4.37 -7.52
N LEU A 50 -3.03 -4.06 -7.75
CA LEU A 50 -2.58 -2.70 -8.08
C LEU A 50 -3.15 -2.21 -9.41
N ARG A 51 -3.27 -3.07 -10.43
CA ARG A 51 -3.93 -2.72 -11.68
C ARG A 51 -5.39 -2.34 -11.45
N ARG A 52 -6.13 -3.14 -10.67
CA ARG A 52 -7.52 -2.83 -10.35
C ARG A 52 -7.69 -1.53 -9.58
N MET A 53 -6.79 -1.24 -8.63
CA MET A 53 -6.76 0.06 -7.95
C MET A 53 -6.55 1.22 -8.93
N GLY A 54 -5.65 1.06 -9.89
CA GLY A 54 -5.41 2.07 -10.93
C GLY A 54 -6.62 2.33 -11.83
N GLU A 55 -7.37 1.28 -12.20
CA GLU A 55 -8.63 1.40 -12.93
C GLU A 55 -9.65 2.23 -12.14
N LEU A 56 -9.85 1.91 -10.85
CA LEU A 56 -10.76 2.65 -9.97
C LEU A 56 -10.35 4.12 -9.81
N ASN A 57 -9.03 4.39 -9.70
CA ASN A 57 -8.51 5.76 -9.65
C ASN A 57 -8.79 6.52 -10.95
N SER A 58 -8.71 5.87 -12.10
CA SER A 58 -9.04 6.47 -13.39
C SER A 58 -10.52 6.80 -13.53
N ASP A 59 -11.37 6.07 -12.82
CA ASP A 59 -12.82 6.31 -12.73
C ASP A 59 -13.20 7.39 -11.69
N GLY A 60 -12.20 8.00 -11.04
CA GLY A 60 -12.37 9.11 -10.12
C GLY A 60 -12.43 8.72 -8.64
N GLU A 61 -12.19 7.46 -8.30
CA GLU A 61 -12.03 7.02 -6.91
C GLU A 61 -10.61 7.31 -6.41
N LEU A 62 -10.41 7.29 -5.07
CA LEU A 62 -9.08 7.31 -4.48
C LEU A 62 -8.79 5.94 -3.85
N LYS A 63 -7.86 5.22 -4.44
CA LYS A 63 -7.32 3.97 -3.90
C LYS A 63 -5.80 4.12 -3.80
N ALA A 64 -5.26 4.00 -2.62
CA ALA A 64 -3.84 4.10 -2.34
C ALA A 64 -3.30 2.83 -1.70
N VAL A 65 -2.00 2.58 -1.85
CA VAL A 65 -1.33 1.45 -1.20
C VAL A 65 -0.30 1.95 -0.19
N GLU A 66 -0.21 1.27 0.95
CA GLU A 66 0.76 1.59 1.97
C GLU A 66 2.15 1.00 1.65
N ILE A 67 3.19 1.79 1.92
CA ILE A 67 4.50 1.28 2.32
C ILE A 67 4.53 1.33 3.84
N ASN A 68 4.24 0.22 4.48
CA ASN A 68 4.44 0.05 5.91
C ASN A 68 5.95 0.12 6.18
N ALA A 69 6.37 1.14 6.88
CA ALA A 69 7.77 1.48 7.06
C ALA A 69 8.42 0.75 8.25
N SER A 70 7.65 0.01 9.04
CA SER A 70 8.22 -0.81 10.10
C SER A 70 9.37 -1.68 9.54
N PRO A 71 10.56 -1.66 10.14
CA PRO A 71 11.71 -2.45 9.69
C PRO A 71 11.45 -3.94 9.75
N TYR A 72 10.42 -4.36 10.48
CA TYR A 72 9.97 -5.75 10.52
C TYR A 72 9.06 -6.14 9.36
N ARG A 73 8.56 -5.16 8.55
CA ARG A 73 7.63 -5.41 7.44
C ARG A 73 8.18 -4.96 6.10
N LEU A 74 8.39 -3.65 5.93
CA LEU A 74 8.73 -2.98 4.67
C LEU A 74 7.81 -3.42 3.52
N ASP A 75 6.51 -3.32 3.75
CA ASP A 75 5.40 -3.85 2.93
C ASP A 75 4.46 -2.69 2.50
N LEU A 76 4.41 -2.30 1.29
CA LEU A 76 4.67 -2.93 -0.01
C LEU A 76 6.17 -3.13 -0.28
N ASP A 77 6.51 -4.21 -1.01
CA ASP A 77 7.89 -4.42 -1.49
C ASP A 77 8.30 -3.34 -2.50
N TRP A 78 9.53 -2.84 -2.39
CA TRP A 78 10.04 -1.79 -3.28
C TRP A 78 9.97 -2.14 -4.77
N ARG A 79 10.05 -3.42 -5.12
CA ARG A 79 9.95 -3.93 -6.50
C ARG A 79 8.60 -3.68 -7.14
N LEU A 80 7.55 -3.51 -6.33
CA LEU A 80 6.19 -3.21 -6.77
C LEU A 80 5.88 -1.70 -6.81
N CYS A 81 6.70 -0.87 -6.17
CA CYS A 81 6.45 0.58 -6.09
C CYS A 81 6.37 1.24 -7.47
N LYS A 82 7.32 0.92 -8.36
CA LYS A 82 7.30 1.45 -9.73
C LYS A 82 6.03 1.01 -10.48
N TYR A 83 5.62 -0.24 -10.31
CA TYR A 83 4.40 -0.75 -10.94
C TYR A 83 3.17 -0.03 -10.39
N ALA A 84 3.05 0.17 -9.08
CA ALA A 84 1.95 0.93 -8.48
C ALA A 84 1.85 2.34 -9.09
N ARG A 85 2.98 3.07 -9.16
CA ARG A 85 3.03 4.38 -9.81
C ARG A 85 2.59 4.33 -11.27
N ASP A 86 3.09 3.38 -12.04
CA ASP A 86 2.80 3.25 -13.47
C ASP A 86 1.31 2.88 -13.71
N GLN A 87 0.63 2.30 -12.71
CA GLN A 87 -0.82 2.09 -12.72
C GLN A 87 -1.63 3.29 -12.18
N GLY A 88 -0.97 4.38 -11.76
CA GLY A 88 -1.66 5.54 -11.18
C GLY A 88 -2.16 5.33 -9.75
N VAL A 89 -1.53 4.41 -9.02
CA VAL A 89 -1.84 4.15 -7.60
C VAL A 89 -0.88 4.94 -6.73
N PRO A 90 -1.35 5.98 -6.01
CA PRO A 90 -0.53 6.72 -5.07
C PRO A 90 -0.15 5.84 -3.87
N VAL A 91 0.98 6.19 -3.27
CA VAL A 91 1.52 5.47 -2.11
C VAL A 91 1.41 6.34 -0.87
N CYS A 92 1.10 5.74 0.28
CA CYS A 92 1.30 6.37 1.59
C CYS A 92 2.38 5.64 2.38
N ILE A 93 3.20 6.39 3.11
CA ILE A 93 4.29 5.84 3.92
C ILE A 93 3.91 6.01 5.39
N ASN A 94 3.71 4.90 6.09
CA ASN A 94 3.31 4.90 7.50
C ASN A 94 4.27 4.04 8.33
N PRO A 95 4.67 4.49 9.52
CA PRO A 95 5.66 3.78 10.33
C PRO A 95 5.13 2.53 11.02
N ASP A 96 3.80 2.36 11.15
CA ASP A 96 3.17 1.29 11.95
C ASP A 96 3.64 1.34 13.42
N ALA A 97 3.87 2.57 13.91
CA ALA A 97 4.42 2.83 15.24
C ALA A 97 3.47 2.39 16.36
N HIS A 98 4.00 1.69 17.34
CA HIS A 98 3.29 1.24 18.54
C HIS A 98 3.82 1.93 19.80
N ASP A 99 4.85 2.77 19.64
CA ASP A 99 5.45 3.65 20.63
C ASP A 99 6.00 4.91 19.95
N THR A 100 6.56 5.83 20.73
CA THR A 100 7.09 7.10 20.23
C THR A 100 8.35 6.93 19.39
N ASP A 101 9.16 5.93 19.67
CA ASP A 101 10.42 5.69 18.96
C ASP A 101 10.12 5.15 17.56
N GLY A 102 9.10 4.31 17.43
CA GLY A 102 8.63 3.77 16.16
C GLY A 102 8.17 4.82 15.15
N LEU A 103 7.85 6.05 15.57
CA LEU A 103 7.53 7.14 14.65
C LEU A 103 8.67 7.47 13.69
N GLN A 104 9.91 7.22 14.08
CA GLN A 104 11.09 7.45 13.25
C GLN A 104 11.25 6.41 12.13
N ASP A 105 10.55 5.29 12.22
CA ASP A 105 10.60 4.21 11.21
C ASP A 105 10.13 4.68 9.82
N VAL A 106 9.42 5.80 9.73
CA VAL A 106 9.07 6.44 8.46
C VAL A 106 10.29 6.60 7.53
N TRP A 107 11.49 6.74 8.10
CA TRP A 107 12.74 6.81 7.35
C TRP A 107 12.98 5.57 6.47
N PHE A 108 12.70 4.38 6.98
CA PHE A 108 12.84 3.14 6.21
C PHE A 108 11.86 3.10 5.04
N GLY A 109 10.63 3.55 5.24
CA GLY A 109 9.63 3.66 4.17
C GLY A 109 10.06 4.63 3.07
N ILE A 110 10.67 5.76 3.43
CA ILE A 110 11.23 6.72 2.46
C ILE A 110 12.34 6.06 1.63
N GLN A 111 13.22 5.26 2.25
CA GLN A 111 14.26 4.55 1.50
C GLN A 111 13.66 3.48 0.57
N MET A 112 12.61 2.79 1.01
CA MET A 112 11.86 1.85 0.17
C MET A 112 11.23 2.55 -1.05
N ALA A 113 10.58 3.68 -0.85
CA ALA A 113 9.99 4.49 -1.91
C ALA A 113 11.06 4.95 -2.94
N ARG A 114 12.17 5.50 -2.46
CA ARG A 114 13.31 5.93 -3.30
C ARG A 114 13.90 4.76 -4.08
N LYS A 115 14.12 3.61 -3.44
CA LYS A 115 14.60 2.39 -4.09
C LYS A 115 13.61 1.88 -5.14
N GLY A 116 12.32 2.08 -4.90
CA GLY A 116 11.22 1.73 -5.80
C GLY A 116 10.95 2.77 -6.89
N TRP A 117 11.83 3.78 -7.06
CA TRP A 117 11.72 4.83 -8.09
C TRP A 117 10.50 5.74 -7.95
N LEU A 118 10.00 5.92 -6.72
CA LEU A 118 8.95 6.89 -6.44
C LEU A 118 9.54 8.29 -6.24
N GLU A 119 8.77 9.28 -6.66
CA GLU A 119 9.01 10.70 -6.44
C GLU A 119 8.01 11.26 -5.42
N ALA A 120 8.24 12.48 -4.92
CA ALA A 120 7.35 13.11 -3.97
C ALA A 120 5.89 13.17 -4.47
N LYS A 121 5.67 13.43 -5.75
CA LYS A 121 4.33 13.48 -6.36
C LYS A 121 3.54 12.17 -6.27
N ASP A 122 4.24 11.03 -6.13
CA ASP A 122 3.66 9.70 -6.06
C ASP A 122 3.24 9.32 -4.62
N VAL A 123 3.64 10.14 -3.63
CA VAL A 123 3.48 9.86 -2.21
C VAL A 123 2.46 10.81 -1.57
N LEU A 124 1.40 10.28 -0.99
CA LEU A 124 0.33 11.09 -0.37
C LEU A 124 0.84 11.94 0.79
N ASN A 125 1.80 11.45 1.59
CA ASN A 125 2.34 12.17 2.74
C ASN A 125 3.07 13.49 2.39
N THR A 126 3.38 13.74 1.13
CA THR A 126 4.00 15.00 0.67
C THR A 126 2.99 16.06 0.28
N ARG A 127 1.69 15.72 0.28
CA ARG A 127 0.61 16.63 -0.05
C ARG A 127 0.29 17.53 1.14
N THR A 128 -0.22 18.73 0.84
CA THR A 128 -0.78 19.62 1.87
C THR A 128 -2.10 19.08 2.41
N GLY A 129 -2.52 19.55 3.60
CA GLY A 129 -3.81 19.17 4.17
C GLY A 129 -4.99 19.47 3.23
N ILE A 130 -4.96 20.63 2.54
CA ILE A 130 -5.99 21.01 1.56
C ILE A 130 -6.04 20.01 0.40
N GLU A 131 -4.90 19.64 -0.19
CA GLU A 131 -4.84 18.65 -1.27
C GLU A 131 -5.35 17.28 -0.83
N ILE A 132 -5.09 16.90 0.42
CA ILE A 132 -5.59 15.64 0.99
C ILE A 132 -7.12 15.71 1.16
N GLU A 133 -7.66 16.80 1.73
CA GLU A 133 -9.11 16.99 1.85
C GLU A 133 -9.81 16.92 0.50
N GLU A 134 -9.28 17.58 -0.54
CA GLU A 134 -9.83 17.53 -1.89
C GLU A 134 -9.83 16.13 -2.48
N LEU A 135 -8.83 15.30 -2.16
CA LEU A 135 -8.75 13.91 -2.63
C LEU A 135 -9.78 13.00 -1.94
N PHE A 136 -10.07 13.23 -0.66
CA PHE A 136 -10.99 12.40 0.13
C PHE A 136 -12.46 12.85 0.08
N CYS A 137 -12.74 14.07 -0.36
CA CYS A 137 -14.10 14.64 -0.46
C CYS A 137 -14.72 14.52 -1.87
N ARG A 138 -14.15 13.69 -2.72
CA ARG A 138 -14.67 13.45 -4.09
C ARG A 138 -15.79 12.44 -4.12
#